data_63f5bd3f429506929cc75e205e969969
#
_entry.id   63f5bd3f429506929cc75e205e969969
#
_cell.length_a   1.000
_cell.length_b   1.000
_cell.length_c   1.000
_cell.angle_alpha   90.00
_cell.angle_beta   90.00
_cell.angle_gamma   90.00
#
_symmetry.space_group_name_H-M   'P 1'
#
loop_
_entity.id
_entity.type
_entity.pdbx_description
1 polymer ?
#
loop_
_entity_poly.entity_id
_entity_poly.type
_entity_poly.pdbx_seq_one_letter_code
_entity_poly.pdbx_strand_id
1 'polypeptide(L)'
;YLRFLLLESEIPASFKISAFKKIIMMENMDPSIGEYFKLKNWIDTFMRIPFNKYNNLPFNIGDGVDKCNVYMENSITTLDNAVYGLNDAKMQIMQLIGQWIVNPDAIGSAIAIKGPPGTGKTSLIKDGISKILNRPFSLFALGGATDASVLEGHGYTYEGSMWGKIVDILIQTKCSNPIIYFDELD
;
A
#
# COMPACT_ATOMS: atom_id res chain seq x y z
N TYR A 1 26.90 5.20 11.46
CA TYR A 1 25.57 5.16 12.07
C TYR A 1 24.51 4.57 11.11
N LEU A 2 24.33 5.10 9.89
CA LEU A 2 23.35 4.61 8.91
C LEU A 2 23.53 3.13 8.53
N ARG A 3 24.76 2.64 8.43
CA ARG A 3 25.04 1.22 8.14
C ARG A 3 24.47 0.29 9.21
N PHE A 4 24.61 0.65 10.49
CA PHE A 4 24.06 -0.15 11.60
C PHE A 4 22.53 -0.15 11.57
N LEU A 5 21.91 1.01 11.39
CA LEU A 5 20.45 1.12 11.25
C LEU A 5 19.92 0.25 10.10
N LEU A 6 20.61 0.24 8.95
CA LEU A 6 20.22 -0.58 7.81
C LEU A 6 20.35 -2.08 8.14
N LEU A 7 21.44 -2.50 8.82
CA LEU A 7 21.65 -3.91 9.16
C LEU A 7 20.61 -4.40 10.18
N GLU A 8 20.28 -3.60 11.18
CA GLU A 8 19.27 -3.91 12.21
C GLU A 8 17.82 -3.83 11.71
N SER A 9 17.58 -3.17 10.57
CA SER A 9 16.24 -3.02 10.02
C SER A 9 15.65 -4.36 9.53
N GLU A 10 14.32 -4.45 9.43
CA GLU A 10 13.60 -5.60 8.87
C GLU A 10 13.57 -5.63 7.32
N ILE A 11 14.34 -4.77 6.68
CA ILE A 11 14.44 -4.70 5.22
C ILE A 11 14.97 -6.02 4.67
N PRO A 12 14.39 -6.62 3.60
CA PRO A 12 14.90 -7.84 3.01
C PRO A 12 16.35 -7.71 2.53
N ALA A 13 17.15 -8.76 2.69
CA ALA A 13 18.59 -8.75 2.43
C ALA A 13 18.96 -8.26 1.01
N SER A 14 18.17 -8.65 0.00
CA SER A 14 18.38 -8.21 -1.39
C SER A 14 18.33 -6.68 -1.55
N PHE A 15 17.42 -6.02 -0.85
CA PHE A 15 17.31 -4.55 -0.86
C PHE A 15 18.35 -3.88 0.02
N LYS A 16 18.75 -4.51 1.15
CA LYS A 16 19.82 -4.00 1.99
C LYS A 16 21.14 -3.85 1.22
N ILE A 17 21.47 -4.79 0.36
CA ILE A 17 22.72 -4.77 -0.45
C ILE A 17 22.76 -3.50 -1.31
N SER A 18 21.68 -3.17 -1.99
CA SER A 18 21.60 -1.98 -2.84
C SER A 18 21.74 -0.69 -2.02
N ALA A 19 21.04 -0.60 -0.90
CA ALA A 19 21.10 0.55 -0.01
C ALA A 19 22.50 0.70 0.63
N PHE A 20 23.11 -0.41 1.02
CA PHE A 20 24.45 -0.42 1.61
C PHE A 20 25.51 0.14 0.66
N LYS A 21 25.47 -0.26 -0.62
CA LYS A 21 26.34 0.31 -1.66
C LYS A 21 26.18 1.82 -1.78
N LYS A 22 24.94 2.32 -1.76
CA LYS A 22 24.65 3.77 -1.84
C LYS A 22 25.14 4.52 -0.59
N ILE A 23 25.03 3.94 0.60
CA ILE A 23 25.58 4.52 1.84
C ILE A 23 27.09 4.66 1.74
N ILE A 24 27.79 3.62 1.27
CA ILE A 24 29.25 3.67 1.08
C ILE A 24 29.63 4.77 0.06
N MET A 25 28.91 4.85 -1.06
CA MET A 25 29.13 5.92 -2.05
C MET A 25 28.98 7.28 -1.42
N MET A 26 27.91 7.53 -0.69
CA MET A 26 27.64 8.82 -0.04
C MET A 26 28.71 9.19 0.99
N GLU A 27 29.17 8.22 1.80
CA GLU A 27 30.20 8.47 2.81
C GLU A 27 31.58 8.83 2.22
N ASN A 28 31.84 8.43 0.97
CA ASN A 28 33.08 8.73 0.23
C ASN A 28 32.95 10.00 -0.65
N MET A 29 31.78 10.68 -0.64
CA MET A 29 31.54 11.89 -1.42
C MET A 29 31.77 13.14 -0.60
N ASP A 30 32.15 14.21 -1.29
CA ASP A 30 32.18 15.55 -0.69
C ASP A 30 30.75 16.04 -0.45
N PRO A 31 30.38 16.43 0.79
CA PRO A 31 29.06 16.92 1.12
C PRO A 31 28.63 18.19 0.37
N SER A 32 29.56 18.92 -0.23
CA SER A 32 29.25 20.12 -1.03
C SER A 32 28.69 19.81 -2.43
N ILE A 33 28.77 18.56 -2.89
CA ILE A 33 28.32 18.16 -4.21
C ILE A 33 26.81 17.85 -4.19
N GLY A 34 26.07 18.35 -5.19
CA GLY A 34 24.62 18.11 -5.29
C GLY A 34 24.22 16.62 -5.31
N GLU A 35 25.08 15.75 -5.84
CA GLU A 35 24.88 14.31 -5.85
C GLU A 35 24.84 13.69 -4.44
N TYR A 36 25.59 14.25 -3.48
CA TYR A 36 25.51 13.83 -2.08
C TYR A 36 24.09 13.98 -1.51
N PHE A 37 23.45 15.14 -1.77
CA PHE A 37 22.09 15.38 -1.29
C PHE A 37 21.06 14.49 -1.96
N LYS A 38 21.23 14.15 -3.23
CA LYS A 38 20.36 13.18 -3.93
C LYS A 38 20.46 11.80 -3.30
N LEU A 39 21.70 11.31 -3.06
CA LEU A 39 21.94 10.03 -2.39
C LEU A 39 21.37 10.00 -0.97
N LYS A 40 21.62 11.07 -0.20
CA LYS A 40 21.10 11.20 1.15
C LYS A 40 19.58 11.14 1.18
N ASN A 41 18.90 11.92 0.33
CA ASN A 41 17.45 11.91 0.24
C ASN A 41 16.91 10.53 -0.18
N TRP A 42 17.60 9.85 -1.11
CA TRP A 42 17.25 8.48 -1.50
C TRP A 42 17.34 7.53 -0.31
N ILE A 43 18.43 7.55 0.45
CA ILE A 43 18.64 6.69 1.61
C ILE A 43 17.61 6.97 2.69
N ASP A 44 17.39 8.24 3.02
CA ASP A 44 16.44 8.67 4.05
C ASP A 44 15.01 8.21 3.71
N THR A 45 14.60 8.34 2.43
CA THR A 45 13.29 7.87 1.98
C THR A 45 13.20 6.35 1.98
N PHE A 46 14.24 5.66 1.48
CA PHE A 46 14.29 4.20 1.47
C PHE A 46 14.16 3.59 2.88
N MET A 47 14.84 4.17 3.86
CA MET A 47 14.78 3.73 5.26
C MET A 47 13.40 3.93 5.92
N ARG A 48 12.54 4.79 5.34
CA ARG A 48 11.18 5.04 5.82
C ARG A 48 10.14 4.10 5.23
N ILE A 49 10.47 3.37 4.17
CA ILE A 49 9.54 2.39 3.56
C ILE A 49 9.24 1.30 4.59
N PRO A 50 7.96 0.99 4.85
CA PRO A 50 7.54 0.03 5.86
C PRO A 50 7.68 -1.41 5.37
N PHE A 51 8.90 -1.86 5.06
CA PHE A 51 9.13 -3.24 4.61
C PHE A 51 8.60 -4.25 5.62
N ASN A 52 7.96 -5.31 5.13
CA ASN A 52 7.40 -6.42 5.92
C ASN A 52 6.32 -6.04 6.96
N LYS A 53 5.81 -4.79 6.95
CA LYS A 53 4.74 -4.35 7.84
C LYS A 53 3.38 -4.57 7.18
N TYR A 54 2.88 -5.78 7.26
CA TYR A 54 1.58 -6.16 6.69
C TYR A 54 0.48 -6.15 7.75
N ASN A 55 -0.69 -5.64 7.38
CA ASN A 55 -1.93 -5.84 8.13
C ASN A 55 -2.66 -7.05 7.53
N ASN A 56 -2.46 -8.20 8.16
CA ASN A 56 -3.12 -9.45 7.76
C ASN A 56 -4.56 -9.49 8.25
N LEU A 57 -5.37 -10.37 7.65
CA LEU A 57 -6.69 -10.67 8.19
C LEU A 57 -6.56 -11.22 9.61
N PRO A 58 -7.47 -10.86 10.52
CA PRO A 58 -7.41 -11.31 11.91
C PRO A 58 -7.71 -12.81 12.06
N PHE A 59 -8.29 -13.44 11.04
CA PHE A 59 -8.69 -14.84 11.04
C PHE A 59 -8.36 -15.50 9.72
N ASN A 60 -8.14 -16.82 9.77
CA ASN A 60 -8.00 -17.71 8.63
C ASN A 60 -8.85 -18.98 8.87
N ILE A 61 -9.00 -19.82 7.87
CA ILE A 61 -9.82 -21.02 7.96
C ILE A 61 -9.36 -21.98 9.07
N GLY A 62 -8.08 -21.97 9.44
CA GLY A 62 -7.50 -22.77 10.51
C GLY A 62 -7.96 -22.37 11.91
N ASP A 63 -8.48 -21.16 12.07
CA ASP A 63 -8.98 -20.66 13.37
C ASP A 63 -10.38 -21.17 13.75
N GLY A 64 -11.02 -21.89 12.82
CA GLY A 64 -12.33 -22.50 12.99
C GLY A 64 -13.45 -21.77 12.23
N VAL A 65 -14.41 -22.56 11.76
CA VAL A 65 -15.52 -22.07 10.92
C VAL A 65 -16.39 -21.05 11.64
N ASP A 66 -16.64 -21.24 12.94
CA ASP A 66 -17.50 -20.35 13.70
C ASP A 66 -16.94 -18.92 13.78
N LYS A 67 -15.63 -18.77 14.00
CA LYS A 67 -14.97 -17.46 14.03
C LYS A 67 -15.02 -16.79 12.66
N CYS A 68 -14.81 -17.57 11.60
CA CYS A 68 -14.90 -17.07 10.22
C CYS A 68 -16.32 -16.59 9.90
N ASN A 69 -17.36 -17.33 10.33
CA ASN A 69 -18.75 -16.93 10.11
C ASN A 69 -19.08 -15.61 10.83
N VAL A 70 -18.71 -15.47 12.09
CA VAL A 70 -18.91 -14.22 12.86
C VAL A 70 -18.20 -13.06 12.18
N TYR A 71 -16.98 -13.28 11.68
CA TYR A 71 -16.25 -12.24 10.97
C TYR A 71 -16.93 -11.84 9.65
N MET A 72 -17.45 -12.81 8.90
CA MET A 72 -18.21 -12.57 7.66
C MET A 72 -19.52 -11.81 7.94
N GLU A 73 -20.27 -12.15 8.98
CA GLU A 73 -21.49 -11.43 9.38
C GLU A 73 -21.19 -9.97 9.78
N ASN A 74 -20.14 -9.77 10.57
CA ASN A 74 -19.68 -8.43 10.93
C ASN A 74 -19.22 -7.63 9.71
N SER A 75 -18.61 -8.29 8.74
CA SER A 75 -18.16 -7.67 7.48
C SER A 75 -19.35 -7.19 6.64
N ILE A 76 -20.41 -7.98 6.51
CA ILE A 76 -21.66 -7.58 5.84
C ILE A 76 -22.25 -6.35 6.54
N THR A 77 -22.36 -6.39 7.87
CA THR A 77 -22.88 -5.27 8.66
C THR A 77 -22.04 -4.00 8.44
N THR A 78 -20.73 -4.13 8.36
CA THR A 78 -19.81 -3.00 8.09
C THR A 78 -20.05 -2.41 6.71
N LEU A 79 -20.24 -3.25 5.67
CA LEU A 79 -20.56 -2.79 4.32
C LEU A 79 -21.94 -2.11 4.24
N ASP A 80 -22.92 -2.62 4.97
CA ASP A 80 -24.29 -2.05 5.02
C ASP A 80 -24.30 -0.68 5.71
N ASN A 81 -23.48 -0.51 6.74
CA ASN A 81 -23.31 0.77 7.41
C ASN A 81 -22.52 1.79 6.57
N ALA A 82 -21.61 1.31 5.70
CA ALA A 82 -20.79 2.18 4.87
C ALA A 82 -21.58 2.84 3.71
N VAL A 83 -22.50 2.09 3.08
CA VAL A 83 -23.27 2.57 1.93
C VAL A 83 -24.60 1.83 1.83
N TYR A 84 -25.67 2.57 1.46
CA TYR A 84 -26.96 2.00 1.16
C TYR A 84 -26.98 1.35 -0.24
N GLY A 85 -27.60 0.18 -0.36
CA GLY A 85 -27.67 -0.55 -1.64
C GLY A 85 -26.35 -1.15 -2.08
N LEU A 86 -26.08 -1.15 -3.37
CA LEU A 86 -24.89 -1.75 -4.01
C LEU A 86 -24.72 -3.24 -3.67
N ASN A 87 -25.81 -3.98 -3.58
CA ASN A 87 -25.83 -5.37 -3.08
C ASN A 87 -24.90 -6.30 -3.89
N ASP A 88 -24.86 -6.14 -5.22
CA ASP A 88 -24.01 -6.96 -6.09
C ASP A 88 -22.52 -6.70 -5.80
N ALA A 89 -22.14 -5.43 -5.64
CA ALA A 89 -20.77 -5.06 -5.29
C ALA A 89 -20.39 -5.58 -3.90
N LYS A 90 -21.27 -5.46 -2.92
CA LYS A 90 -21.07 -6.01 -1.56
C LYS A 90 -20.89 -7.52 -1.59
N MET A 91 -21.72 -8.24 -2.38
CA MET A 91 -21.62 -9.68 -2.55
C MET A 91 -20.25 -10.08 -3.11
N GLN A 92 -19.79 -9.41 -4.16
CA GLN A 92 -18.47 -9.67 -4.74
C GLN A 92 -17.34 -9.39 -3.75
N ILE A 93 -17.42 -8.32 -2.97
CA ILE A 93 -16.46 -8.02 -1.91
C ILE A 93 -16.45 -9.12 -0.86
N MET A 94 -17.60 -9.61 -0.44
CA MET A 94 -17.70 -10.70 0.52
C MET A 94 -17.11 -11.99 -0.01
N GLN A 95 -17.28 -12.30 -1.30
CA GLN A 95 -16.64 -13.46 -1.93
C GLN A 95 -15.13 -13.34 -1.93
N LEU A 96 -14.57 -12.15 -2.20
CA LEU A 96 -13.13 -11.90 -2.14
C LEU A 96 -12.60 -12.06 -0.71
N ILE A 97 -13.29 -11.52 0.29
CA ILE A 97 -12.91 -11.68 1.70
C ILE A 97 -12.90 -13.18 2.07
N GLY A 98 -13.92 -13.93 1.65
CA GLY A 98 -13.97 -15.38 1.85
C GLY A 98 -12.78 -16.11 1.21
N GLN A 99 -12.38 -15.72 0.00
CA GLN A 99 -11.20 -16.28 -0.67
C GLN A 99 -9.92 -16.00 0.11
N TRP A 100 -9.75 -14.79 0.66
CA TRP A 100 -8.56 -14.44 1.44
C TRP A 100 -8.52 -15.15 2.81
N ILE A 101 -9.67 -15.43 3.40
CA ILE A 101 -9.75 -16.25 4.64
C ILE A 101 -9.25 -17.68 4.37
N VAL A 102 -9.61 -18.24 3.20
CA VAL A 102 -9.21 -19.62 2.79
C VAL A 102 -7.76 -19.65 2.33
N ASN A 103 -7.31 -18.62 1.63
CA ASN A 103 -5.95 -18.50 1.11
C ASN A 103 -5.30 -17.17 1.53
N PRO A 104 -4.73 -17.08 2.75
CA PRO A 104 -4.12 -15.86 3.28
C PRO A 104 -2.93 -15.37 2.47
N ASP A 105 -2.23 -16.28 1.78
CA ASP A 105 -1.05 -15.98 0.97
C ASP A 105 -1.40 -15.58 -0.47
N ALA A 106 -2.68 -15.39 -0.77
CA ALA A 106 -3.11 -14.94 -2.09
C ALA A 106 -2.49 -13.58 -2.43
N ILE A 107 -1.98 -13.48 -3.65
CA ILE A 107 -1.45 -12.22 -4.19
C ILE A 107 -2.56 -11.16 -4.18
N GLY A 108 -2.21 -9.92 -3.89
CA GLY A 108 -3.15 -8.81 -3.83
C GLY A 108 -4.07 -8.75 -5.05
N SER A 109 -5.31 -8.34 -4.83
CA SER A 109 -6.34 -8.27 -5.86
C SER A 109 -6.57 -6.84 -6.31
N ALA A 110 -6.81 -6.64 -7.60
CA ALA A 110 -7.31 -5.39 -8.14
C ALA A 110 -8.83 -5.53 -8.38
N ILE A 111 -9.58 -4.56 -7.85
CA ILE A 111 -11.05 -4.52 -7.98
C ILE A 111 -11.41 -3.27 -8.77
N ALA A 112 -12.10 -3.42 -9.89
CA ALA A 112 -12.65 -2.32 -10.65
C ALA A 112 -14.13 -2.09 -10.25
N ILE A 113 -14.47 -0.86 -9.83
CA ILE A 113 -15.84 -0.47 -9.48
C ILE A 113 -16.30 0.58 -10.46
N LYS A 114 -17.28 0.24 -11.29
CA LYS A 114 -17.92 1.15 -12.26
C LYS A 114 -19.31 1.55 -11.78
N GLY A 115 -19.63 2.81 -11.90
CA GLY A 115 -20.98 3.31 -11.59
C GLY A 115 -21.04 4.84 -11.66
N PRO A 116 -22.26 5.43 -11.67
CA PRO A 116 -22.44 6.87 -11.73
C PRO A 116 -21.78 7.60 -10.54
N PRO A 117 -21.46 8.89 -10.68
CA PRO A 117 -20.94 9.67 -9.56
C PRO A 117 -21.97 9.75 -8.42
N GLY A 118 -21.48 9.90 -7.19
CA GLY A 118 -22.35 10.05 -6.02
C GLY A 118 -23.01 8.77 -5.49
N THR A 119 -22.70 7.58 -6.03
CA THR A 119 -23.29 6.31 -5.58
C THR A 119 -22.60 5.69 -4.36
N GLY A 120 -21.62 6.37 -3.76
CA GLY A 120 -20.93 5.88 -2.55
C GLY A 120 -19.76 4.94 -2.80
N LYS A 121 -19.20 4.88 -4.02
CA LYS A 121 -18.04 4.01 -4.35
C LYS A 121 -16.87 4.23 -3.39
N THR A 122 -16.48 5.47 -3.16
CA THR A 122 -15.38 5.81 -2.26
C THR A 122 -15.69 5.43 -0.81
N SER A 123 -16.92 5.66 -0.34
CA SER A 123 -17.35 5.27 1.01
C SER A 123 -17.33 3.75 1.19
N LEU A 124 -17.78 3.00 0.18
CA LEU A 124 -17.75 1.54 0.21
C LEU A 124 -16.33 0.99 0.44
N ILE A 125 -15.31 1.62 -0.16
CA ILE A 125 -13.93 1.21 -0.01
C ILE A 125 -13.34 1.73 1.30
N LYS A 126 -13.50 3.03 1.58
CA LYS A 126 -12.90 3.69 2.75
C LYS A 126 -13.54 3.23 4.06
N ASP A 127 -14.88 3.22 4.13
CA ASP A 127 -15.62 2.91 5.35
C ASP A 127 -16.06 1.45 5.44
N GLY A 128 -16.06 0.72 4.32
CA GLY A 128 -16.33 -0.70 4.24
C GLY A 128 -15.04 -1.53 4.22
N ILE A 129 -14.45 -1.72 3.04
CA ILE A 129 -13.32 -2.65 2.84
C ILE A 129 -12.12 -2.34 3.75
N SER A 130 -11.76 -1.07 3.88
CA SER A 130 -10.61 -0.65 4.68
C SER A 130 -10.79 -1.03 6.17
N LYS A 131 -11.98 -0.87 6.70
CA LYS A 131 -12.29 -1.24 8.09
C LYS A 131 -12.34 -2.75 8.29
N ILE A 132 -12.94 -3.50 7.35
CA ILE A 132 -13.00 -4.96 7.40
C ILE A 132 -11.60 -5.55 7.38
N LEU A 133 -10.73 -5.10 6.48
CA LEU A 133 -9.38 -5.61 6.36
C LEU A 133 -8.40 -5.02 7.38
N ASN A 134 -8.84 -4.03 8.17
CA ASN A 134 -7.98 -3.25 9.07
C ASN A 134 -6.72 -2.73 8.36
N ARG A 135 -6.89 -2.26 7.10
CA ARG A 135 -5.82 -1.71 6.30
C ARG A 135 -6.03 -0.22 6.07
N PRO A 136 -4.97 0.60 6.15
CA PRO A 136 -5.08 2.03 5.89
C PRO A 136 -5.53 2.27 4.46
N PHE A 137 -6.36 3.29 4.28
CA PHE A 137 -6.91 3.73 2.99
C PHE A 137 -6.12 4.92 2.46
N SER A 138 -5.80 4.91 1.19
CA SER A 138 -5.22 6.05 0.48
C SER A 138 -5.96 6.27 -0.84
N LEU A 139 -6.36 7.52 -1.08
CA LEU A 139 -6.97 7.97 -2.32
C LEU A 139 -5.91 8.54 -3.24
N PHE A 140 -5.93 8.14 -4.50
CA PHE A 140 -5.11 8.70 -5.55
C PHE A 140 -5.96 9.03 -6.78
N ALA A 141 -6.18 10.33 -7.03
CA ALA A 141 -6.87 10.78 -8.23
C ALA A 141 -5.91 10.73 -9.43
N LEU A 142 -6.27 9.94 -10.45
CA LEU A 142 -5.51 9.83 -11.71
C LEU A 142 -5.87 10.94 -12.70
N GLY A 143 -6.91 11.69 -12.44
CA GLY A 143 -7.35 12.79 -13.30
C GLY A 143 -6.22 13.77 -13.62
N GLY A 144 -5.81 13.81 -14.89
CA GLY A 144 -4.70 14.64 -15.36
C GLY A 144 -3.30 14.02 -15.24
N ALA A 145 -3.15 12.82 -14.69
CA ALA A 145 -1.87 12.09 -14.72
C ALA A 145 -1.67 11.49 -16.12
N THR A 146 -0.82 12.13 -16.92
CA THR A 146 -0.53 11.69 -18.30
C THR A 146 0.64 10.72 -18.39
N ASP A 147 1.37 10.49 -17.28
CA ASP A 147 2.60 9.71 -17.27
C ASP A 147 2.66 8.73 -16.10
N ALA A 148 3.04 7.50 -16.38
CA ALA A 148 3.25 6.43 -15.40
C ALA A 148 4.32 6.80 -14.33
N SER A 149 5.24 7.70 -14.67
CA SER A 149 6.27 8.18 -13.76
C SER A 149 5.72 8.84 -12.49
N VAL A 150 4.49 9.35 -12.52
CA VAL A 150 3.82 9.87 -11.33
C VAL A 150 3.63 8.78 -10.28
N LEU A 151 3.34 7.54 -10.70
CA LEU A 151 3.18 6.39 -9.81
C LEU A 151 4.50 5.73 -9.45
N GLU A 152 5.34 5.49 -10.44
CA GLU A 152 6.58 4.72 -10.31
C GLU A 152 7.77 5.57 -9.86
N GLY A 153 7.72 6.88 -10.12
CA GLY A 153 8.84 7.80 -9.94
C GLY A 153 9.74 7.87 -11.15
N HIS A 154 10.67 8.80 -11.13
CA HIS A 154 11.70 8.94 -12.14
C HIS A 154 12.96 8.19 -11.75
N GLY A 155 13.65 7.60 -12.75
CA GLY A 155 14.94 6.95 -12.54
C GLY A 155 15.95 7.91 -11.88
N TYR A 156 16.80 7.37 -11.03
CA TYR A 156 17.80 8.10 -10.24
C TYR A 156 18.75 8.99 -11.08
N THR A 157 18.87 8.71 -12.36
CA THR A 157 19.79 9.40 -13.30
C THR A 157 19.32 10.78 -13.75
N TYR A 158 18.05 11.15 -13.53
CA TYR A 158 17.52 12.43 -13.94
C TYR A 158 17.68 13.51 -12.86
N GLU A 159 18.02 14.71 -13.29
CA GLU A 159 17.95 15.90 -12.41
C GLU A 159 16.48 16.08 -11.98
N GLY A 160 16.24 16.06 -10.66
CA GLY A 160 14.87 16.08 -10.13
C GLY A 160 14.21 14.73 -9.97
N SER A 161 14.96 13.61 -9.98
CA SER A 161 14.42 12.28 -9.70
C SER A 161 13.66 12.28 -8.37
N MET A 162 12.39 11.91 -8.41
CA MET A 162 11.52 11.81 -7.24
C MET A 162 10.97 10.40 -7.12
N TRP A 163 10.73 9.99 -5.89
CA TRP A 163 9.99 8.76 -5.60
C TRP A 163 8.58 8.84 -6.19
N GLY A 164 8.08 7.71 -6.68
CA GLY A 164 6.70 7.63 -7.16
C GLY A 164 5.70 7.77 -6.02
N LYS A 165 4.48 8.12 -6.36
CA LYS A 165 3.38 8.31 -5.41
C LYS A 165 3.07 7.06 -4.60
N ILE A 166 3.32 5.88 -5.15
CA ILE A 166 3.18 4.60 -4.43
C ILE A 166 4.07 4.56 -3.20
N VAL A 167 5.34 4.98 -3.32
CA VAL A 167 6.27 5.02 -2.19
C VAL A 167 5.81 6.01 -1.12
N ASP A 168 5.33 7.18 -1.53
CA ASP A 168 4.75 8.16 -0.60
C ASP A 168 3.58 7.58 0.20
N ILE A 169 2.67 6.87 -0.49
CA ILE A 169 1.51 6.22 0.14
C ILE A 169 1.98 5.19 1.17
N LEU A 170 2.94 4.34 0.83
CA LEU A 170 3.48 3.33 1.75
C LEU A 170 4.09 3.98 3.00
N ILE A 171 4.87 5.05 2.82
CA ILE A 171 5.50 5.78 3.93
C ILE A 171 4.46 6.46 4.82
N GLN A 172 3.44 7.10 4.22
CA GLN A 172 2.38 7.79 4.96
C GLN A 172 1.50 6.82 5.74
N THR A 173 1.14 5.71 5.13
CA THR A 173 0.29 4.68 5.74
C THR A 173 1.04 3.79 6.72
N LYS A 174 2.38 3.78 6.68
CA LYS A 174 3.26 2.90 7.49
C LYS A 174 2.90 1.41 7.37
N CYS A 175 2.35 1.01 6.22
CA CYS A 175 1.85 -0.33 5.94
C CYS A 175 2.30 -0.77 4.55
N SER A 176 2.72 -2.03 4.41
CA SER A 176 3.17 -2.60 3.13
C SER A 176 2.03 -3.06 2.22
N ASN A 177 0.83 -3.21 2.76
CA ASN A 177 -0.37 -3.63 2.02
C ASN A 177 -1.58 -2.73 2.26
N PRO A 178 -1.46 -1.39 2.09
CA PRO A 178 -2.57 -0.47 2.21
C PRO A 178 -3.59 -0.71 1.10
N ILE A 179 -4.79 -0.17 1.28
CA ILE A 179 -5.77 -0.08 0.21
C ILE A 179 -5.53 1.22 -0.55
N ILE A 180 -5.19 1.10 -1.82
CA ILE A 180 -4.99 2.24 -2.71
C ILE A 180 -6.20 2.31 -3.65
N TYR A 181 -6.95 3.39 -3.55
CA TYR A 181 -8.07 3.67 -4.42
C TYR A 181 -7.66 4.65 -5.51
N PHE A 182 -7.68 4.18 -6.74
CA PHE A 182 -7.47 5.03 -7.91
C PHE A 182 -8.81 5.57 -8.38
N ASP A 183 -8.98 6.87 -8.35
CA ASP A 183 -10.18 7.56 -8.84
C ASP A 183 -9.93 8.15 -10.22
N GLU A 184 -11.02 8.28 -11.03
CA GLU A 184 -10.97 8.81 -12.40
C GLU A 184 -9.99 8.03 -13.31
N LEU A 185 -10.21 6.73 -13.41
CA LEU A 185 -9.43 5.80 -14.24
C LEU A 185 -10.04 5.73 -15.65
N ASP A 186 -10.14 6.88 -16.31
CA ASP A 186 -10.77 7.02 -17.65
C ASP A 186 -9.74 6.93 -18.78
#